data_b04e100bab9f87f7b68c7b6c0eecb04e
#
_entry.id   b04e100bab9f87f7b68c7b6c0eecb04e
#
_cell.length_a   1.000
_cell.length_b   1.000
_cell.length_c   1.000
_cell.angle_alpha   90.00
_cell.angle_beta   90.00
_cell.angle_gamma   90.00
#
_symmetry.space_group_name_H-M   'P 1'
#
loop_
_entity.id
_entity.type
_entity.pdbx_description
1 polymer ?
#
loop_
_entity_poly.entity_id
_entity_poly.type
_entity_poly.pdbx_seq_one_letter_code
_entity_poly.pdbx_strand_id
1 'polypeptide(L)'
;MKKLIVVVVLAIMAVNSYAWTRLGHAVVAKIAEDHLTPVAKAKIYGYLNGESIVRHASYADDFGNVNKVLKVDYLEFSGGKFDAENKNYPHVITVDENGNLLEDWHPYGGNARFFIERYMEELKHPENLKPEDIWWRIVYLTHVMGDFHCPVHIMWSHIPADKNLGHAKIYFRGEKKSYHYVWDRHMIEILMPYSFSDIARLVDVYTPEQIAECTAGDICDWAKDAALASKHILDMKDDTKLDKGDLYYERRLVEEMLCKGGYRLAKMFNDVFDPQD
;
A
#
# COMPACT_ATOMS: atom_id res chain seq x y z
N MET A 1 51.03 -15.32 21.69
CA MET A 1 50.42 -14.27 20.84
C MET A 1 49.03 -14.77 20.41
N LYS A 2 47.99 -14.30 21.07
CA LYS A 2 46.59 -14.68 20.78
C LYS A 2 46.07 -13.78 19.67
N LYS A 3 45.75 -14.34 18.51
CA LYS A 3 45.14 -13.61 17.40
C LYS A 3 43.67 -13.32 17.78
N LEU A 4 43.36 -12.06 17.94
CA LEU A 4 42.01 -11.56 18.15
C LEU A 4 41.31 -11.60 16.79
N ILE A 5 40.39 -12.53 16.59
CA ILE A 5 39.50 -12.55 15.41
C ILE A 5 38.39 -11.57 15.69
N VAL A 6 38.45 -10.42 15.05
CA VAL A 6 37.32 -9.47 15.01
C VAL A 6 36.33 -9.99 13.99
N VAL A 7 35.26 -10.60 14.48
CA VAL A 7 34.10 -10.93 13.63
C VAL A 7 33.31 -9.64 13.43
N VAL A 8 33.46 -9.01 12.26
CA VAL A 8 32.58 -7.92 11.82
C VAL A 8 31.28 -8.57 11.39
N VAL A 9 30.29 -8.55 12.26
CA VAL A 9 28.92 -8.87 11.91
C VAL A 9 28.39 -7.69 11.09
N LEU A 10 28.49 -7.81 9.78
CA LEU A 10 27.72 -6.98 8.85
C LEU A 10 26.25 -7.37 9.03
N ALA A 11 25.54 -6.63 9.88
CA ALA A 11 24.09 -6.64 9.87
C ALA A 11 23.65 -6.09 8.52
N ILE A 12 23.36 -6.97 7.58
CA ILE A 12 22.59 -6.65 6.39
C ILE A 12 21.19 -6.34 6.94
N MET A 13 20.94 -5.05 7.18
CA MET A 13 19.59 -4.59 7.37
C MET A 13 18.90 -4.82 6.04
N ALA A 14 18.11 -5.88 5.95
CA ALA A 14 17.14 -6.04 4.89
C ALA A 14 16.26 -4.79 4.96
N VAL A 15 16.41 -3.91 3.99
CA VAL A 15 15.55 -2.74 3.83
C VAL A 15 14.22 -3.32 3.38
N ASN A 16 13.32 -3.56 4.35
CA ASN A 16 11.94 -3.85 4.03
C ASN A 16 11.39 -2.59 3.38
N SER A 17 11.04 -2.65 2.12
CA SER A 17 10.25 -1.61 1.48
C SER A 17 8.84 -1.75 2.03
N TYR A 18 8.42 -0.77 2.77
CA TYR A 18 7.03 -0.58 3.16
C TYR A 18 6.51 0.49 2.21
N ALA A 19 5.37 0.28 1.56
CA ALA A 19 4.61 1.35 0.94
C ALA A 19 4.32 2.41 2.02
N TRP A 20 3.42 3.20 2.02
CA TRP A 20 3.26 4.09 3.19
C TRP A 20 3.70 3.42 4.51
N THR A 21 4.46 4.10 5.38
CA THR A 21 4.72 3.59 6.73
C THR A 21 3.42 3.13 7.40
N ARG A 22 3.52 2.42 8.53
CA ARG A 22 2.35 2.07 9.36
C ARG A 22 1.42 3.26 9.59
N LEU A 23 1.97 4.48 9.63
CA LEU A 23 1.21 5.70 9.79
C LEU A 23 0.28 5.96 8.59
N GLY A 24 0.78 5.86 7.36
CA GLY A 24 -0.02 6.10 6.16
C GLY A 24 -1.07 5.04 5.91
N HIS A 25 -0.72 3.74 6.07
CA HIS A 25 -1.72 2.68 6.02
C HIS A 25 -2.82 2.87 7.05
N ALA A 26 -2.46 3.29 8.28
CA ALA A 26 -3.45 3.58 9.32
C ALA A 26 -4.35 4.78 8.95
N VAL A 27 -3.82 5.79 8.25
CA VAL A 27 -4.62 6.94 7.75
C VAL A 27 -5.61 6.46 6.69
N VAL A 28 -5.16 5.72 5.67
CA VAL A 28 -6.03 5.16 4.62
C VAL A 28 -7.14 4.30 5.24
N ALA A 29 -6.77 3.39 6.14
CA ALA A 29 -7.73 2.52 6.81
C ALA A 29 -8.72 3.32 7.70
N LYS A 30 -8.25 4.39 8.36
CA LYS A 30 -9.11 5.22 9.20
C LYS A 30 -10.15 5.99 8.37
N ILE A 31 -9.73 6.59 7.26
CA ILE A 31 -10.65 7.24 6.33
C ILE A 31 -11.66 6.21 5.81
N ALA A 32 -11.18 5.04 5.36
CA ALA A 32 -12.08 3.97 4.90
C ALA A 32 -13.10 3.58 5.98
N GLU A 33 -12.65 3.34 7.20
CA GLU A 33 -13.52 2.93 8.31
C GLU A 33 -14.60 3.97 8.66
N ASP A 34 -14.26 5.26 8.51
CA ASP A 34 -15.19 6.36 8.76
C ASP A 34 -16.27 6.49 7.66
N HIS A 35 -15.98 5.99 6.46
CA HIS A 35 -16.88 5.97 5.29
C HIS A 35 -17.53 4.60 5.04
N LEU A 36 -17.33 3.61 5.91
CA LEU A 36 -18.10 2.35 5.84
C LEU A 36 -19.56 2.59 6.21
N THR A 37 -20.46 1.92 5.49
CA THR A 37 -21.86 1.85 5.91
C THR A 37 -21.95 1.11 7.26
N PRO A 38 -22.99 1.36 8.06
CA PRO A 38 -23.17 0.64 9.33
C PRO A 38 -23.19 -0.88 9.16
N VAL A 39 -23.76 -1.37 8.07
CA VAL A 39 -23.87 -2.82 7.75
C VAL A 39 -22.48 -3.38 7.40
N ALA A 40 -21.77 -2.76 6.47
CA ALA A 40 -20.43 -3.19 6.09
C ALA A 40 -19.49 -3.15 7.29
N LYS A 41 -19.53 -2.08 8.09
CA LYS A 41 -18.73 -1.95 9.30
C LYS A 41 -19.00 -3.07 10.29
N ALA A 42 -20.27 -3.36 10.58
CA ALA A 42 -20.64 -4.43 11.51
C ALA A 42 -20.15 -5.81 11.05
N LYS A 43 -20.28 -6.12 9.75
CA LYS A 43 -19.79 -7.38 9.18
C LYS A 43 -18.27 -7.50 9.28
N ILE A 44 -17.54 -6.46 8.87
CA ILE A 44 -16.07 -6.43 8.93
C ILE A 44 -15.58 -6.61 10.38
N TYR A 45 -16.15 -5.88 11.33
CA TYR A 45 -15.82 -6.05 12.75
C TYR A 45 -16.10 -7.48 13.24
N GLY A 46 -17.19 -8.10 12.79
CA GLY A 46 -17.49 -9.49 13.09
C GLY A 46 -16.39 -10.44 12.61
N TYR A 47 -15.91 -10.26 11.37
CA TYR A 47 -14.82 -11.08 10.81
C TYR A 47 -13.45 -10.78 11.43
N LEU A 48 -13.25 -9.59 11.95
CA LEU A 48 -12.02 -9.17 12.62
C LEU A 48 -12.08 -9.35 14.16
N ASN A 49 -13.00 -10.16 14.68
CA ASN A 49 -13.16 -10.41 16.11
C ASN A 49 -13.39 -9.13 16.95
N GLY A 50 -14.12 -8.18 16.40
CA GLY A 50 -14.42 -6.88 17.03
C GLY A 50 -13.32 -5.83 16.89
N GLU A 51 -12.29 -6.10 16.10
CA GLU A 51 -11.18 -5.19 15.89
C GLU A 51 -11.40 -4.28 14.67
N SER A 52 -10.84 -3.06 14.74
CA SER A 52 -10.82 -2.10 13.65
C SER A 52 -9.88 -2.52 12.52
N ILE A 53 -10.23 -2.22 11.25
CA ILE A 53 -9.33 -2.41 10.12
C ILE A 53 -8.03 -1.61 10.27
N VAL A 54 -8.05 -0.49 10.99
CA VAL A 54 -6.88 0.34 11.26
C VAL A 54 -5.80 -0.44 12.01
N ARG A 55 -6.20 -1.33 12.95
CA ARG A 55 -5.27 -2.18 13.68
C ARG A 55 -4.47 -3.10 12.77
N HIS A 56 -5.09 -3.53 11.69
CA HIS A 56 -4.52 -4.49 10.75
C HIS A 56 -3.90 -3.86 9.49
N ALA A 57 -3.96 -2.54 9.37
CA ALA A 57 -3.59 -1.83 8.15
C ALA A 57 -2.16 -2.11 7.64
N SER A 58 -1.21 -2.40 8.53
CA SER A 58 0.18 -2.76 8.18
C SER A 58 0.49 -4.24 8.33
N TYR A 59 -0.52 -5.07 8.61
CA TYR A 59 -0.26 -6.47 8.98
C TYR A 59 0.35 -7.28 7.84
N ALA A 60 0.01 -6.98 6.59
CA ALA A 60 0.57 -7.70 5.44
C ALA A 60 2.10 -7.54 5.36
N ASP A 61 2.64 -6.35 5.63
CA ASP A 61 4.07 -6.10 5.76
C ASP A 61 4.68 -6.87 6.94
N ASP A 62 4.04 -6.75 8.10
CA ASP A 62 4.48 -7.43 9.32
C ASP A 62 4.45 -8.95 9.15
N PHE A 63 3.39 -9.48 8.51
CA PHE A 63 3.24 -10.90 8.22
C PHE A 63 4.32 -11.42 7.26
N GLY A 64 4.67 -10.67 6.23
CA GLY A 64 5.79 -10.99 5.36
C GLY A 64 7.11 -11.12 6.12
N ASN A 65 7.34 -10.29 7.13
CA ASN A 65 8.52 -10.37 8.00
C ASN A 65 8.47 -11.55 8.97
N VAL A 66 7.32 -11.78 9.59
CA VAL A 66 7.10 -12.91 10.50
C VAL A 66 7.28 -14.24 9.78
N ASN A 67 6.79 -14.35 8.55
CA ASN A 67 6.98 -15.54 7.72
C ASN A 67 8.44 -15.88 7.46
N LYS A 68 9.28 -14.87 7.19
CA LYS A 68 10.73 -15.07 7.04
C LYS A 68 11.36 -15.68 8.29
N VAL A 69 10.88 -15.30 9.47
CA VAL A 69 11.38 -15.76 10.76
C VAL A 69 10.80 -17.14 11.14
N LEU A 70 9.50 -17.32 11.01
CA LEU A 70 8.79 -18.51 11.46
C LEU A 70 8.67 -19.60 10.40
N LYS A 71 9.06 -19.34 9.14
CA LYS A 71 8.95 -20.28 8.00
C LYS A 71 7.51 -20.81 7.82
N VAL A 72 6.51 -19.98 8.12
CA VAL A 72 5.11 -20.31 7.90
C VAL A 72 4.83 -20.32 6.39
N ASP A 73 4.04 -21.27 5.90
CA ASP A 73 3.71 -21.36 4.48
C ASP A 73 2.69 -20.27 4.09
N TYR A 74 3.20 -19.25 3.49
CA TYR A 74 2.46 -18.07 3.04
C TYR A 74 1.52 -18.38 1.85
N LEU A 75 1.85 -19.41 1.08
CA LEU A 75 1.13 -19.77 -0.12
C LEU A 75 -0.29 -20.25 0.16
N GLU A 76 -0.54 -20.84 1.33
CA GLU A 76 -1.86 -21.29 1.71
C GLU A 76 -2.87 -20.14 1.78
N PHE A 77 -2.45 -19.00 2.32
CA PHE A 77 -3.32 -17.81 2.43
C PHE A 77 -3.50 -17.06 1.11
N SER A 78 -2.54 -17.14 0.20
CA SER A 78 -2.55 -16.36 -1.04
C SER A 78 -3.19 -17.07 -2.22
N GLY A 79 -3.63 -18.32 -2.05
CA GLY A 79 -4.17 -19.12 -3.15
C GLY A 79 -3.14 -19.57 -4.19
N GLY A 80 -1.88 -19.67 -3.82
CA GLY A 80 -0.87 -20.42 -4.57
C GLY A 80 -0.22 -19.70 -5.76
N LYS A 81 -0.38 -18.39 -5.90
CA LYS A 81 0.22 -17.63 -7.02
C LYS A 81 1.33 -16.65 -6.62
N PHE A 82 1.99 -16.88 -5.49
CA PHE A 82 3.18 -16.15 -5.13
C PHE A 82 4.41 -16.76 -5.80
N ASP A 83 5.35 -15.89 -6.14
CA ASP A 83 6.70 -16.33 -6.40
C ASP A 83 7.30 -16.89 -5.10
N ALA A 84 7.42 -18.22 -5.06
CA ALA A 84 7.95 -18.93 -3.90
C ALA A 84 9.41 -18.54 -3.58
N GLU A 85 10.15 -17.96 -4.53
CA GLU A 85 11.52 -17.52 -4.35
C GLU A 85 11.59 -16.16 -3.65
N ASN A 86 10.70 -15.23 -3.95
CA ASN A 86 10.71 -13.87 -3.39
C ASN A 86 9.98 -13.72 -2.06
N LYS A 87 9.08 -14.63 -1.70
CA LYS A 87 8.35 -14.64 -0.41
C LYS A 87 7.69 -13.32 -0.01
N ASN A 88 7.42 -12.45 -0.96
CA ASN A 88 6.74 -11.17 -0.77
C ASN A 88 5.29 -11.30 -1.23
N TYR A 89 4.35 -10.71 -0.48
CA TYR A 89 2.97 -10.60 -0.94
C TYR A 89 2.90 -9.59 -2.08
N PRO A 90 2.00 -9.78 -3.08
CA PRO A 90 1.84 -8.83 -4.18
C PRO A 90 1.26 -7.52 -3.67
N HIS A 91 2.00 -6.43 -3.87
CA HIS A 91 1.62 -5.10 -3.39
C HIS A 91 1.91 -3.98 -4.40
N VAL A 92 2.50 -4.31 -5.54
CA VAL A 92 2.81 -3.39 -6.63
C VAL A 92 1.78 -3.56 -7.74
N ILE A 93 1.34 -2.46 -8.34
CA ILE A 93 0.58 -2.47 -9.58
C ILE A 93 1.49 -2.14 -10.76
N THR A 94 1.20 -2.73 -11.92
CA THR A 94 1.93 -2.46 -13.16
C THR A 94 1.02 -1.75 -14.15
N VAL A 95 1.51 -0.64 -14.73
CA VAL A 95 0.79 0.14 -15.73
C VAL A 95 1.61 0.31 -17.01
N ASP A 96 0.92 0.54 -18.14
CA ASP A 96 1.55 0.93 -19.41
C ASP A 96 1.97 2.42 -19.41
N GLU A 97 2.50 2.90 -20.53
CA GLU A 97 2.90 4.29 -20.72
C GLU A 97 1.75 5.31 -20.61
N ASN A 98 0.51 4.88 -20.75
CA ASN A 98 -0.71 5.67 -20.64
C ASN A 98 -1.37 5.57 -19.26
N GLY A 99 -0.77 4.81 -18.33
CA GLY A 99 -1.29 4.56 -16.99
C GLY A 99 -2.36 3.46 -16.93
N ASN A 100 -2.60 2.72 -18.00
CA ASN A 100 -3.58 1.62 -17.98
C ASN A 100 -3.02 0.43 -17.21
N LEU A 101 -3.83 -0.10 -16.30
CA LEU A 101 -3.47 -1.22 -15.43
C LEU A 101 -3.27 -2.51 -16.25
N LEU A 102 -2.13 -3.15 -16.06
CA LEU A 102 -1.78 -4.41 -16.72
C LEU A 102 -2.05 -5.61 -15.79
N GLU A 103 -2.17 -6.79 -16.41
CA GLU A 103 -2.34 -8.05 -15.69
C GLU A 103 -1.00 -8.77 -15.42
N ASP A 104 0.10 -8.22 -15.89
CA ASP A 104 1.39 -8.87 -15.88
C ASP A 104 1.94 -9.09 -14.46
N TRP A 105 2.49 -10.27 -14.27
CA TRP A 105 3.22 -10.61 -13.05
C TRP A 105 4.58 -9.91 -13.04
N HIS A 106 4.90 -9.24 -11.93
CA HIS A 106 6.18 -8.55 -11.79
C HIS A 106 7.05 -9.13 -10.67
N PRO A 107 8.39 -9.25 -10.88
CA PRO A 107 9.30 -9.87 -9.91
C PRO A 107 9.46 -9.11 -8.59
N TYR A 108 9.10 -7.83 -8.53
CA TYR A 108 9.25 -7.02 -7.31
C TYR A 108 8.07 -7.06 -6.34
N GLY A 109 7.04 -7.83 -6.60
CA GLY A 109 5.92 -7.91 -5.68
C GLY A 109 4.67 -8.54 -6.27
N GLY A 110 4.81 -9.19 -7.42
CA GLY A 110 3.71 -9.88 -8.08
C GLY A 110 2.67 -8.94 -8.67
N ASN A 111 1.45 -9.44 -8.86
CA ASN A 111 0.35 -8.70 -9.44
C ASN A 111 -0.73 -8.43 -8.37
N ALA A 112 -0.69 -7.26 -7.76
CA ALA A 112 -1.69 -6.84 -6.77
C ALA A 112 -3.10 -6.81 -7.36
N ARG A 113 -3.27 -6.41 -8.63
CA ARG A 113 -4.56 -6.41 -9.34
C ARG A 113 -5.26 -7.75 -9.22
N PHE A 114 -4.56 -8.84 -9.55
CA PHE A 114 -5.15 -10.19 -9.52
C PHE A 114 -5.74 -10.54 -8.15
N PHE A 115 -5.03 -10.20 -7.08
CA PHE A 115 -5.50 -10.52 -5.73
C PHE A 115 -6.59 -9.56 -5.24
N ILE A 116 -6.55 -8.29 -5.63
CA ILE A 116 -7.62 -7.34 -5.31
C ILE A 116 -8.93 -7.82 -5.96
N GLU A 117 -8.94 -8.05 -7.28
CA GLU A 117 -10.12 -8.51 -8.02
C GLU A 117 -10.64 -9.85 -7.47
N ARG A 118 -9.75 -10.80 -7.25
CA ARG A 118 -10.09 -12.12 -6.72
C ARG A 118 -10.68 -12.05 -5.32
N TYR A 119 -10.03 -11.32 -4.41
CA TYR A 119 -10.48 -11.28 -3.01
C TYR A 119 -11.78 -10.49 -2.86
N MET A 120 -12.00 -9.47 -3.68
CA MET A 120 -13.28 -8.78 -3.77
C MET A 120 -14.40 -9.74 -4.19
N GLU A 121 -14.17 -10.57 -5.21
CA GLU A 121 -15.17 -11.54 -5.66
C GLU A 121 -15.43 -12.64 -4.62
N GLU A 122 -14.38 -13.20 -4.04
CA GLU A 122 -14.51 -14.24 -3.01
C GLU A 122 -15.24 -13.74 -1.75
N LEU A 123 -15.03 -12.49 -1.35
CA LEU A 123 -15.71 -11.89 -0.19
C LEU A 123 -17.20 -11.61 -0.39
N LYS A 124 -17.70 -11.61 -1.63
CA LYS A 124 -19.16 -11.59 -1.90
C LYS A 124 -19.85 -12.88 -1.46
N HIS A 125 -19.09 -13.98 -1.35
CA HIS A 125 -19.55 -15.31 -0.98
C HIS A 125 -18.80 -15.86 0.23
N PRO A 126 -18.85 -15.17 1.40
CA PRO A 126 -18.08 -15.53 2.58
C PRO A 126 -18.47 -16.91 3.15
N GLU A 127 -19.67 -17.40 2.82
CA GLU A 127 -20.13 -18.75 3.20
C GLU A 127 -19.28 -19.87 2.59
N ASN A 128 -18.51 -19.59 1.53
CA ASN A 128 -17.61 -20.53 0.87
C ASN A 128 -16.18 -20.49 1.41
N LEU A 129 -15.92 -19.64 2.40
CA LEU A 129 -14.58 -19.39 2.93
C LEU A 129 -14.48 -19.80 4.39
N LYS A 130 -13.28 -20.17 4.81
CA LYS A 130 -12.99 -20.33 6.23
C LYS A 130 -12.85 -18.96 6.90
N PRO A 131 -13.11 -18.85 8.22
CA PRO A 131 -13.00 -17.58 8.94
C PRO A 131 -11.62 -16.89 8.80
N GLU A 132 -10.54 -17.67 8.85
CA GLU A 132 -9.17 -17.19 8.68
C GLU A 132 -8.91 -16.66 7.27
N ASP A 133 -9.55 -17.22 6.26
CA ASP A 133 -9.45 -16.78 4.87
C ASP A 133 -10.20 -15.46 4.66
N ILE A 134 -11.38 -15.28 5.28
CA ILE A 134 -12.13 -14.02 5.25
C ILE A 134 -11.29 -12.93 5.93
N TRP A 135 -10.78 -13.23 7.13
CA TRP A 135 -9.93 -12.33 7.90
C TRP A 135 -8.74 -11.84 7.07
N TRP A 136 -8.01 -12.77 6.42
CA TRP A 136 -6.84 -12.43 5.61
C TRP A 136 -7.19 -11.53 4.42
N ARG A 137 -8.30 -11.82 3.71
CA ARG A 137 -8.72 -11.01 2.56
C ARG A 137 -9.04 -9.57 2.95
N ILE A 138 -9.74 -9.38 4.07
CA ILE A 138 -10.02 -8.04 4.59
C ILE A 138 -8.72 -7.32 4.94
N VAL A 139 -7.81 -7.99 5.65
CA VAL A 139 -6.52 -7.44 6.06
C VAL A 139 -5.64 -7.10 4.86
N TYR A 140 -5.55 -8.00 3.88
CA TYR A 140 -4.79 -7.78 2.66
C TYR A 140 -5.34 -6.59 1.86
N LEU A 141 -6.65 -6.54 1.62
CA LEU A 141 -7.28 -5.44 0.88
C LEU A 141 -7.11 -4.09 1.60
N THR A 142 -7.20 -4.09 2.92
CA THR A 142 -6.96 -2.89 3.72
C THR A 142 -5.55 -2.35 3.51
N HIS A 143 -4.56 -3.24 3.45
CA HIS A 143 -3.16 -2.86 3.25
C HIS A 143 -2.87 -2.46 1.80
N VAL A 144 -3.21 -3.33 0.86
CA VAL A 144 -2.84 -3.15 -0.54
C VAL A 144 -3.48 -1.92 -1.19
N MET A 145 -4.62 -1.46 -0.70
CA MET A 145 -5.22 -0.21 -1.19
C MET A 145 -4.42 1.03 -0.75
N GLY A 146 -3.67 0.95 0.34
CA GLY A 146 -2.65 1.94 0.67
C GLY A 146 -1.51 1.91 -0.33
N ASP A 147 -0.94 0.72 -0.60
CA ASP A 147 0.13 0.51 -1.56
C ASP A 147 -0.26 0.98 -2.98
N PHE A 148 -1.45 0.63 -3.41
CA PHE A 148 -2.04 1.00 -4.69
C PHE A 148 -2.07 2.52 -4.92
N HIS A 149 -2.22 3.29 -3.84
CA HIS A 149 -2.22 4.75 -3.86
C HIS A 149 -0.88 5.36 -3.41
N CYS A 150 0.17 4.54 -3.24
CA CYS A 150 1.50 5.04 -2.99
C CYS A 150 2.26 5.24 -4.32
N PRO A 151 2.68 6.46 -4.67
CA PRO A 151 3.32 6.75 -5.96
C PRO A 151 4.50 5.86 -6.30
N VAL A 152 5.26 5.43 -5.30
CA VAL A 152 6.44 4.59 -5.51
C VAL A 152 6.13 3.09 -5.59
N HIS A 153 4.86 2.70 -5.50
CA HIS A 153 4.38 1.33 -5.72
C HIS A 153 3.68 1.14 -7.07
N ILE A 154 3.78 2.15 -7.95
CA ILE A 154 3.27 2.08 -9.31
C ILE A 154 4.45 1.81 -10.25
N MET A 155 4.44 0.63 -10.86
CA MET A 155 5.46 0.22 -11.82
C MET A 155 5.02 0.55 -13.24
N TRP A 156 5.87 1.23 -13.97
CA TRP A 156 5.66 1.56 -15.38
C TRP A 156 6.37 0.53 -16.26
N SER A 157 5.62 -0.25 -17.01
CA SER A 157 6.15 -1.39 -17.80
C SER A 157 7.21 -0.99 -18.82
N HIS A 158 7.15 0.23 -19.36
CA HIS A 158 8.11 0.76 -20.32
C HIS A 158 9.38 1.36 -19.69
N ILE A 159 9.43 1.51 -18.37
CA ILE A 159 10.58 2.02 -17.64
C ILE A 159 11.42 0.86 -17.11
N PRO A 160 12.76 0.86 -17.32
CA PRO A 160 13.63 -0.17 -16.76
C PRO A 160 13.48 -0.27 -15.24
N ALA A 161 13.58 -1.49 -14.71
CA ALA A 161 13.36 -1.78 -13.31
C ALA A 161 14.24 -0.94 -12.36
N ASP A 162 15.50 -0.70 -12.74
CA ASP A 162 16.47 0.11 -11.99
C ASP A 162 16.19 1.61 -12.01
N LYS A 163 15.20 2.06 -12.79
CA LYS A 163 14.73 3.44 -12.90
C LYS A 163 13.26 3.62 -12.53
N ASN A 164 12.61 2.55 -12.11
CA ASN A 164 11.21 2.50 -11.76
C ASN A 164 11.00 2.64 -10.25
N LEU A 165 9.77 2.74 -9.79
CA LEU A 165 9.42 2.69 -8.36
C LEU A 165 10.22 3.66 -7.48
N GLY A 166 10.60 4.85 -7.97
CA GLY A 166 11.40 5.80 -7.19
C GLY A 166 12.81 5.28 -6.83
N HIS A 167 13.44 4.49 -7.67
CA HIS A 167 14.77 3.90 -7.41
C HIS A 167 15.93 4.89 -7.42
N ALA A 168 15.72 6.15 -7.86
CA ALA A 168 16.76 7.19 -7.82
C ALA A 168 17.43 7.25 -6.45
N LYS A 169 18.77 7.30 -6.44
CA LYS A 169 19.57 7.40 -5.22
C LYS A 169 19.84 8.87 -4.90
N ILE A 170 19.11 9.40 -3.95
CA ILE A 170 19.14 10.81 -3.54
C ILE A 170 19.86 11.00 -2.21
N TYR A 171 20.28 12.23 -1.93
CA TYR A 171 20.73 12.62 -0.59
C TYR A 171 19.56 13.24 0.18
N PHE A 172 19.21 12.60 1.28
CA PHE A 172 18.19 13.06 2.20
C PHE A 172 18.74 13.10 3.62
N ARG A 173 18.72 14.27 4.26
CA ARG A 173 19.29 14.51 5.60
C ARG A 173 20.77 14.10 5.72
N GLY A 174 21.54 14.29 4.65
CA GLY A 174 22.97 13.96 4.60
C GLY A 174 23.29 12.50 4.30
N GLU A 175 22.30 11.63 4.16
CA GLU A 175 22.48 10.23 3.82
C GLU A 175 21.98 9.90 2.41
N LYS A 176 22.66 8.98 1.73
CA LYS A 176 22.23 8.51 0.41
C LYS A 176 21.17 7.42 0.58
N LYS A 177 19.95 7.66 0.08
CA LYS A 177 18.78 6.78 0.17
C LYS A 177 18.13 6.62 -1.20
N SER A 178 17.32 5.58 -1.42
CA SER A 178 16.41 5.58 -2.58
C SER A 178 15.28 6.57 -2.36
N TYR A 179 14.79 7.18 -3.43
CA TYR A 179 13.62 8.06 -3.34
C TYR A 179 12.38 7.27 -2.92
N HIS A 180 12.28 6.01 -3.36
CA HIS A 180 11.31 5.04 -2.84
C HIS A 180 11.28 5.01 -1.30
N TYR A 181 12.45 4.81 -0.67
CA TYR A 181 12.55 4.77 0.79
C TYR A 181 12.11 6.09 1.45
N VAL A 182 12.37 7.23 0.81
CA VAL A 182 11.96 8.54 1.34
C VAL A 182 10.45 8.68 1.28
N TRP A 183 9.83 8.27 0.18
CA TRP A 183 8.37 8.25 0.04
C TRP A 183 7.71 7.32 1.06
N ASP A 184 8.12 6.08 1.10
CA ASP A 184 7.56 5.09 1.99
C ASP A 184 7.64 5.48 3.46
N ARG A 185 8.78 6.05 3.84
CA ARG A 185 9.10 6.15 5.27
C ARG A 185 9.05 7.55 5.84
N HIS A 186 9.26 8.55 5.04
CA HIS A 186 9.48 9.90 5.58
C HIS A 186 8.47 10.93 5.15
N MET A 187 7.78 10.71 4.03
CA MET A 187 6.88 11.72 3.47
C MET A 187 5.81 12.16 4.46
N ILE A 188 5.02 11.21 4.97
CA ILE A 188 3.94 11.53 5.90
C ILE A 188 4.49 12.06 7.22
N GLU A 189 5.50 11.41 7.79
CA GLU A 189 6.09 11.83 9.08
C GLU A 189 6.66 13.25 9.04
N ILE A 190 7.18 13.69 7.88
CA ILE A 190 7.76 15.01 7.71
C ILE A 190 6.69 16.07 7.45
N LEU A 191 5.75 15.75 6.57
CA LEU A 191 4.74 16.70 6.11
C LEU A 191 3.59 16.84 7.11
N MET A 192 3.26 15.76 7.81
CA MET A 192 2.12 15.67 8.72
C MET A 192 2.54 14.97 10.03
N PRO A 193 3.27 15.64 10.94
CA PRO A 193 3.80 15.03 12.17
C PRO A 193 2.71 14.92 13.26
N TYR A 194 1.58 14.30 12.92
CA TYR A 194 0.42 14.11 13.79
C TYR A 194 0.11 12.62 13.97
N SER A 195 -0.84 12.28 14.82
CA SER A 195 -1.36 10.92 14.91
C SER A 195 -2.13 10.56 13.63
N PHE A 196 -2.26 9.25 13.34
CA PHE A 196 -3.02 8.80 12.17
C PHE A 196 -4.47 9.34 12.15
N SER A 197 -5.10 9.40 13.31
CA SER A 197 -6.48 9.91 13.43
C SER A 197 -6.57 11.42 13.20
N ASP A 198 -5.56 12.17 13.59
CA ASP A 198 -5.52 13.60 13.32
C ASP A 198 -5.25 13.87 11.85
N ILE A 199 -4.32 13.11 11.24
CA ILE A 199 -4.05 13.22 9.80
C ILE A 199 -5.31 12.86 9.01
N ALA A 200 -5.95 11.73 9.31
CA ALA A 200 -7.20 11.33 8.64
C ALA A 200 -8.23 12.46 8.68
N ARG A 201 -8.49 13.03 9.85
CA ARG A 201 -9.43 14.15 10.02
C ARG A 201 -9.02 15.42 9.25
N LEU A 202 -7.71 15.68 9.10
CA LEU A 202 -7.21 16.87 8.41
C LEU A 202 -7.31 16.74 6.88
N VAL A 203 -7.20 15.53 6.36
CA VAL A 203 -7.19 15.27 4.91
C VAL A 203 -8.55 14.80 4.38
N ASP A 204 -9.40 14.22 5.21
CA ASP A 204 -10.75 13.77 4.89
C ASP A 204 -11.73 14.98 4.81
N VAL A 205 -11.57 15.74 3.73
CA VAL A 205 -12.28 17.03 3.53
C VAL A 205 -13.10 17.08 2.23
N TYR A 206 -13.20 15.97 1.51
CA TYR A 206 -13.96 15.91 0.25
C TYR A 206 -15.45 15.99 0.53
N THR A 207 -16.16 16.73 -0.32
CA THR A 207 -17.64 16.72 -0.30
C THR A 207 -18.18 15.38 -0.77
N PRO A 208 -19.45 15.04 -0.48
CA PRO A 208 -20.06 13.81 -1.01
C PRO A 208 -19.95 13.68 -2.54
N GLU A 209 -20.07 14.79 -3.27
CA GLU A 209 -19.94 14.83 -4.73
C GLU A 209 -18.51 14.51 -5.17
N GLN A 210 -17.49 15.06 -4.48
CA GLN A 210 -16.08 14.77 -4.75
C GLN A 210 -15.72 13.32 -4.41
N ILE A 211 -16.30 12.77 -3.33
CA ILE A 211 -16.14 11.35 -2.99
C ILE A 211 -16.76 10.48 -4.08
N ALA A 212 -17.98 10.78 -4.52
CA ALA A 212 -18.63 10.05 -5.60
C ALA A 212 -17.82 10.11 -6.91
N GLU A 213 -17.26 11.27 -7.24
CA GLU A 213 -16.40 11.45 -8.42
C GLU A 213 -15.10 10.62 -8.32
N CYS A 214 -14.37 10.72 -7.20
CA CYS A 214 -13.09 10.02 -7.05
C CYS A 214 -13.24 8.50 -6.89
N THR A 215 -14.42 8.01 -6.49
CA THR A 215 -14.73 6.58 -6.38
C THR A 215 -15.47 6.03 -7.58
N ALA A 216 -15.80 6.86 -8.58
CA ALA A 216 -16.41 6.40 -9.83
C ALA A 216 -15.50 5.45 -10.61
N GLY A 217 -16.10 4.59 -11.44
CA GLY A 217 -15.36 3.61 -12.22
C GLY A 217 -14.94 2.38 -11.41
N ASP A 218 -13.87 1.76 -11.84
CA ASP A 218 -13.34 0.52 -11.29
C ASP A 218 -11.85 0.62 -10.95
N ILE A 219 -11.25 -0.49 -10.58
CA ILE A 219 -9.83 -0.57 -10.21
C ILE A 219 -8.90 -0.12 -11.35
N CYS A 220 -9.30 -0.29 -12.62
CA CYS A 220 -8.49 0.13 -13.77
C CYS A 220 -8.49 1.66 -13.90
N ASP A 221 -9.65 2.30 -13.69
CA ASP A 221 -9.77 3.75 -13.68
C ASP A 221 -9.00 4.36 -12.52
N TRP A 222 -9.07 3.75 -11.34
CA TRP A 222 -8.35 4.20 -10.15
C TRP A 222 -6.83 4.07 -10.30
N ALA A 223 -6.35 2.97 -10.91
CA ALA A 223 -4.93 2.78 -11.20
C ALA A 223 -4.42 3.83 -12.15
N LYS A 224 -5.17 4.13 -13.19
CA LYS A 224 -4.83 5.17 -14.17
C LYS A 224 -4.75 6.55 -13.53
N ASP A 225 -5.73 6.90 -12.71
CA ASP A 225 -5.76 8.15 -11.96
C ASP A 225 -4.52 8.28 -11.05
N ALA A 226 -4.23 7.27 -10.23
CA ALA A 226 -3.07 7.26 -9.34
C ALA A 226 -1.74 7.31 -10.11
N ALA A 227 -1.62 6.55 -11.20
CA ALA A 227 -0.43 6.51 -12.03
C ALA A 227 -0.14 7.87 -12.68
N LEU A 228 -1.13 8.49 -13.29
CA LEU A 228 -0.96 9.78 -13.96
C LEU A 228 -0.63 10.91 -12.96
N ALA A 229 -1.27 10.92 -11.80
CA ALA A 229 -0.97 11.87 -10.73
C ALA A 229 0.48 11.73 -10.19
N SER A 230 1.01 10.51 -10.23
CA SER A 230 2.32 10.15 -9.67
C SER A 230 3.46 10.13 -10.69
N LYS A 231 3.19 10.37 -11.97
CA LYS A 231 4.17 10.18 -13.06
C LYS A 231 5.46 10.98 -12.87
N HIS A 232 5.38 12.18 -12.31
CA HIS A 232 6.54 13.06 -12.09
C HIS A 232 7.57 12.46 -11.09
N ILE A 233 7.19 11.49 -10.28
CA ILE A 233 8.11 10.76 -9.38
C ILE A 233 9.23 10.06 -10.17
N LEU A 234 8.98 9.70 -11.44
CA LEU A 234 9.97 9.11 -12.34
C LEU A 234 11.06 10.11 -12.79
N ASP A 235 10.79 11.40 -12.70
CA ASP A 235 11.72 12.44 -13.12
C ASP A 235 12.86 12.67 -12.11
N MET A 236 12.76 12.07 -10.91
CA MET A 236 13.78 12.18 -9.88
C MET A 236 15.13 11.62 -10.36
N LYS A 237 16.18 12.43 -10.20
CA LYS A 237 17.54 12.09 -10.65
C LYS A 237 18.41 11.61 -9.50
N ASP A 238 19.34 10.72 -9.82
CA ASP A 238 20.39 10.32 -8.89
C ASP A 238 21.18 11.53 -8.39
N ASP A 239 21.66 11.41 -7.16
CA ASP A 239 22.46 12.43 -6.47
C ASP A 239 21.76 13.78 -6.22
N THR A 240 20.42 13.86 -6.49
CA THR A 240 19.63 15.02 -6.07
C THR A 240 19.69 15.14 -4.54
N LYS A 241 19.89 16.38 -4.07
CA LYS A 241 19.87 16.68 -2.63
C LYS A 241 18.50 17.23 -2.28
N LEU A 242 17.77 16.52 -1.44
CA LEU A 242 16.46 16.94 -0.95
C LEU A 242 16.52 17.30 0.52
N ASP A 243 15.88 18.37 0.87
CA ASP A 243 15.60 18.74 2.25
C ASP A 243 14.09 18.68 2.55
N LYS A 244 13.71 19.10 3.73
CA LYS A 244 12.30 19.10 4.16
C LYS A 244 11.46 20.08 3.31
N GLY A 245 12.06 21.18 2.87
CA GLY A 245 11.40 22.19 2.05
C GLY A 245 11.03 21.66 0.68
N ASP A 246 11.96 20.93 0.03
CA ASP A 246 11.72 20.30 -1.26
C ASP A 246 10.55 19.31 -1.20
N LEU A 247 10.49 18.50 -0.15
CA LEU A 247 9.41 17.52 0.03
C LEU A 247 8.06 18.17 0.28
N TYR A 248 8.02 19.39 0.79
CA TYR A 248 6.77 20.10 1.08
C TYR A 248 5.91 20.32 -0.16
N TYR A 249 6.52 20.44 -1.33
CA TYR A 249 5.80 20.57 -2.60
C TYR A 249 4.98 19.33 -2.95
N GLU A 250 5.38 18.17 -2.46
CA GLU A 250 4.67 16.89 -2.65
C GLU A 250 3.46 16.71 -1.73
N ARG A 251 3.25 17.62 -0.79
CA ARG A 251 2.22 17.50 0.24
C ARG A 251 0.83 17.26 -0.33
N ARG A 252 0.48 17.98 -1.40
CA ARG A 252 -0.86 17.82 -2.01
C ARG A 252 -1.08 16.43 -2.59
N LEU A 253 -0.06 15.88 -3.22
CA LEU A 253 -0.13 14.53 -3.77
C LEU A 253 -0.27 13.50 -2.63
N VAL A 254 0.48 13.66 -1.55
CA VAL A 254 0.37 12.79 -0.36
C VAL A 254 -1.05 12.83 0.20
N GLU A 255 -1.61 14.02 0.43
CA GLU A 255 -2.96 14.21 0.96
C GLU A 255 -4.02 13.59 0.02
N GLU A 256 -3.91 13.84 -1.28
CA GLU A 256 -4.80 13.31 -2.29
C GLU A 256 -4.77 11.78 -2.35
N MET A 257 -3.59 11.17 -2.37
CA MET A 257 -3.45 9.72 -2.45
C MET A 257 -3.98 9.02 -1.19
N LEU A 258 -3.75 9.58 -0.01
CA LEU A 258 -4.31 9.06 1.24
C LEU A 258 -5.85 9.11 1.24
N CYS A 259 -6.45 10.22 0.80
CA CYS A 259 -7.89 10.37 0.70
C CYS A 259 -8.51 9.39 -0.29
N LYS A 260 -8.00 9.38 -1.53
CA LYS A 260 -8.50 8.49 -2.58
C LYS A 260 -8.37 7.02 -2.18
N GLY A 261 -7.25 6.64 -1.57
CA GLY A 261 -7.05 5.28 -1.04
C GLY A 261 -8.11 4.89 -0.02
N GLY A 262 -8.40 5.79 0.92
CA GLY A 262 -9.42 5.57 1.95
C GLY A 262 -10.84 5.47 1.39
N TYR A 263 -11.25 6.41 0.54
CA TYR A 263 -12.61 6.40 -0.04
C TYR A 263 -12.84 5.19 -0.96
N ARG A 264 -11.84 4.82 -1.78
CA ARG A 264 -11.93 3.66 -2.68
C ARG A 264 -11.96 2.35 -1.91
N LEU A 265 -11.19 2.22 -0.83
CA LEU A 265 -11.26 1.07 0.08
C LEU A 265 -12.65 0.98 0.74
N ALA A 266 -13.20 2.11 1.22
CA ALA A 266 -14.55 2.14 1.77
C ALA A 266 -15.59 1.69 0.74
N LYS A 267 -15.51 2.22 -0.49
CA LYS A 267 -16.41 1.81 -1.57
C LYS A 267 -16.32 0.32 -1.84
N MET A 268 -15.11 -0.24 -1.96
CA MET A 268 -14.91 -1.67 -2.18
C MET A 268 -15.59 -2.51 -1.09
N PHE A 269 -15.39 -2.17 0.16
CA PHE A 269 -15.99 -2.91 1.27
C PHE A 269 -17.51 -2.70 1.38
N ASN A 270 -18.00 -1.50 1.08
CA ASN A 270 -19.43 -1.24 1.04
C ASN A 270 -20.11 -2.06 -0.08
N ASP A 271 -19.52 -2.09 -1.28
CA ASP A 271 -20.05 -2.86 -2.42
C ASP A 271 -20.09 -4.38 -2.14
N VAL A 272 -19.15 -4.89 -1.34
CA VAL A 272 -19.11 -6.32 -0.96
C VAL A 272 -20.04 -6.63 0.19
N PHE A 273 -19.98 -5.86 1.25
CA PHE A 273 -20.65 -6.20 2.51
C PHE A 273 -22.02 -5.55 2.68
N ASP A 274 -22.34 -4.54 1.90
CA ASP A 274 -23.64 -3.84 1.91
C ASP A 274 -24.02 -3.38 0.49
N PRO A 275 -24.12 -4.33 -0.49
CA PRO A 275 -24.45 -3.95 -1.86
C PRO A 275 -25.80 -3.23 -1.89
N GLN A 276 -25.84 -2.09 -2.56
CA GLN A 276 -27.09 -1.38 -2.82
C GLN A 276 -27.70 -1.94 -4.12
N ASP A 277 -28.96 -2.38 -4.06
CA ASP A 277 -29.71 -2.92 -5.20
C ASP A 277 -29.89 -1.89 -6.33
#